data_5a87447b44dabb873562722c38965133
#
_entry.id   5a87447b44dabb873562722c38965133
#
_cell.length_a   1.000
_cell.length_b   1.000
_cell.length_c   1.000
_cell.angle_alpha   90.00
_cell.angle_beta   90.00
_cell.angle_gamma   90.00
#
_symmetry.space_group_name_H-M   'P 1'
#
loop_
_entity.id
_entity.type
_entity.pdbx_description
1 polymer ?
#
loop_
_entity_poly.entity_id
_entity_poly.type
_entity_poly.pdbx_seq_one_letter_code
_entity_poly.pdbx_strand_id
1 'polypeptide(L)'
;PRKQQPPKSPNLANLLMRYLSVQREKSRKYSQSWQHQHAADELKTISQAANYLAEHGISTLDELDASLSSVSDEAFSIREGMKTAEQRMKELQKLIENGENYLQYKPIHAELKKLKNGWTNKRDKYEETHRAELTLWNAASRYLHANLTDTKTLPISEWKQEYADLKAQRDTDYTKLKAARAEVAELQKIRKCVDIALKAE
;
A
#
# COMPACT_ATOMS: atom_id res chain seq x y z
N PRO A 1 39.99 -22.40 29.10
CA PRO A 1 39.29 -21.15 28.87
C PRO A 1 37.81 -21.44 28.71
N ARG A 2 37.00 -21.10 29.74
CA ARG A 2 35.53 -21.17 29.65
C ARG A 2 35.09 -20.15 28.60
N LYS A 3 34.48 -20.61 27.52
CA LYS A 3 33.77 -19.73 26.58
C LYS A 3 32.67 -19.02 27.38
N GLN A 4 32.79 -17.73 27.58
CA GLN A 4 31.70 -16.91 28.09
C GLN A 4 30.53 -17.03 27.11
N GLN A 5 29.42 -17.60 27.56
CA GLN A 5 28.16 -17.56 26.80
C GLN A 5 27.77 -16.08 26.67
N PRO A 6 27.32 -15.65 25.48
CA PRO A 6 26.82 -14.29 25.35
C PRO A 6 25.69 -14.06 26.36
N PRO A 7 25.54 -12.85 26.90
CA PRO A 7 24.50 -12.56 27.87
C PRO A 7 23.16 -12.92 27.23
N LYS A 8 22.35 -13.72 27.94
CA LYS A 8 21.01 -14.10 27.48
C LYS A 8 20.18 -12.84 27.29
N SER A 9 19.56 -12.70 26.14
CA SER A 9 18.62 -11.62 25.87
C SER A 9 17.55 -11.54 26.95
N PRO A 10 17.15 -10.34 27.41
CA PRO A 10 16.21 -10.18 28.52
C PRO A 10 14.86 -10.86 28.18
N ASN A 11 14.30 -11.56 29.18
CA ASN A 11 13.01 -12.20 29.08
C ASN A 11 11.90 -11.15 29.14
N LEU A 12 11.00 -11.16 28.12
CA LEU A 12 9.92 -10.17 27.98
C LEU A 12 8.91 -10.22 29.12
N ALA A 13 8.58 -11.41 29.66
CA ALA A 13 7.64 -11.53 30.77
C ALA A 13 8.16 -10.76 32.00
N ASN A 14 9.45 -10.86 32.32
CA ASN A 14 10.07 -10.11 33.42
C ASN A 14 10.02 -8.60 33.14
N LEU A 15 10.28 -8.16 31.94
CA LEU A 15 10.22 -6.75 31.54
C LEU A 15 8.80 -6.17 31.62
N LEU A 16 7.79 -6.94 31.21
CA LEU A 16 6.40 -6.53 31.33
C LEU A 16 5.96 -6.41 32.80
N MET A 17 6.37 -7.33 33.67
CA MET A 17 6.10 -7.23 35.12
C MET A 17 6.80 -6.01 35.72
N ARG A 18 8.01 -5.73 35.30
CA ARG A 18 8.76 -4.53 35.73
C ARG A 18 8.07 -3.25 35.29
N TYR A 19 7.57 -3.19 34.02
CA TYR A 19 6.77 -2.08 33.53
C TYR A 19 5.59 -1.78 34.47
N LEU A 20 4.80 -2.81 34.85
CA LEU A 20 3.69 -2.63 35.80
C LEU A 20 4.16 -2.00 37.13
N SER A 21 5.30 -2.44 37.66
CA SER A 21 5.85 -1.88 38.90
C SER A 21 6.18 -0.40 38.74
N VAL A 22 6.80 -0.02 37.62
CA VAL A 22 7.13 1.39 37.30
C VAL A 22 5.89 2.24 37.18
N GLN A 23 4.86 1.75 36.50
CA GLN A 23 3.59 2.49 36.34
C GLN A 23 2.87 2.66 37.68
N ARG A 24 2.86 1.62 38.51
CA ARG A 24 2.30 1.68 39.86
C ARG A 24 2.99 2.74 40.72
N GLU A 25 4.32 2.84 40.68
CA GLU A 25 5.06 3.88 41.40
C GLU A 25 4.72 5.29 40.86
N LYS A 26 4.69 5.47 39.59
CA LYS A 26 4.29 6.76 38.95
C LYS A 26 2.87 7.18 39.32
N SER A 27 1.97 6.24 39.53
CA SER A 27 0.56 6.51 39.85
C SER A 27 0.36 6.98 41.31
N ARG A 28 1.29 6.74 42.24
CA ARG A 28 1.16 7.06 43.70
C ARG A 28 0.86 8.53 44.00
N LYS A 29 1.20 9.44 43.09
CA LYS A 29 0.95 10.89 43.23
C LYS A 29 -0.47 11.33 42.89
N TYR A 30 -1.31 10.43 42.35
CA TYR A 30 -2.66 10.73 41.94
C TYR A 30 -3.70 10.25 42.95
N SER A 31 -4.98 10.64 42.77
CA SER A 31 -6.08 10.21 43.64
C SER A 31 -6.27 8.69 43.60
N GLN A 32 -6.80 8.14 44.69
CA GLN A 32 -6.99 6.70 44.86
C GLN A 32 -7.89 6.10 43.76
N SER A 33 -8.96 6.80 43.38
CA SER A 33 -9.85 6.38 42.28
C SER A 33 -9.11 6.32 40.95
N TRP A 34 -8.28 7.32 40.63
CA TRP A 34 -7.46 7.34 39.43
C TRP A 34 -6.42 6.21 39.43
N GLN A 35 -5.79 5.93 40.58
CA GLN A 35 -4.83 4.83 40.71
C GLN A 35 -5.46 3.48 40.39
N HIS A 36 -6.68 3.21 40.89
CA HIS A 36 -7.39 1.95 40.63
C HIS A 36 -7.73 1.78 39.15
N GLN A 37 -8.27 2.83 38.51
CA GLN A 37 -8.62 2.77 37.10
C GLN A 37 -7.38 2.60 36.22
N HIS A 38 -6.34 3.38 36.47
CA HIS A 38 -5.08 3.29 35.74
C HIS A 38 -4.41 1.91 35.90
N ALA A 39 -4.41 1.35 37.11
CA ALA A 39 -3.87 0.00 37.35
C ALA A 39 -4.65 -1.08 36.58
N ALA A 40 -5.98 -0.96 36.48
CA ALA A 40 -6.80 -1.88 35.68
C ALA A 40 -6.50 -1.78 34.18
N ASP A 41 -6.35 -0.57 33.66
CA ASP A 41 -6.01 -0.32 32.25
C ASP A 41 -4.61 -0.83 31.89
N GLU A 42 -3.64 -0.59 32.75
CA GLU A 42 -2.26 -1.09 32.58
C GLU A 42 -2.19 -2.61 32.66
N LEU A 43 -2.94 -3.23 33.59
CA LEU A 43 -3.02 -4.69 33.70
C LEU A 43 -3.63 -5.30 32.44
N LYS A 44 -4.70 -4.67 31.89
CA LYS A 44 -5.31 -5.09 30.64
C LYS A 44 -4.31 -5.00 29.48
N THR A 45 -3.59 -3.89 29.38
CA THR A 45 -2.55 -3.68 28.36
C THR A 45 -1.48 -4.77 28.42
N ILE A 46 -0.97 -5.09 29.62
CA ILE A 46 0.06 -6.12 29.79
C ILE A 46 -0.49 -7.52 29.55
N SER A 47 -1.74 -7.80 29.94
CA SER A 47 -2.37 -9.09 29.63
C SER A 47 -2.52 -9.30 28.11
N GLN A 48 -2.93 -8.26 27.39
CA GLN A 48 -3.01 -8.31 25.93
C GLN A 48 -1.62 -8.52 25.29
N ALA A 49 -0.62 -7.78 25.77
CA ALA A 49 0.76 -7.94 25.33
C ALA A 49 1.30 -9.37 25.59
N ALA A 50 1.08 -9.91 26.80
CA ALA A 50 1.52 -11.25 27.14
C ALA A 50 0.83 -12.34 26.29
N ASN A 51 -0.46 -12.21 26.06
CA ASN A 51 -1.20 -13.13 25.19
C ASN A 51 -0.66 -13.08 23.75
N TYR A 52 -0.49 -11.88 23.21
CA TYR A 52 0.06 -11.70 21.87
C TYR A 52 1.45 -12.35 21.74
N LEU A 53 2.35 -12.08 22.69
CA LEU A 53 3.70 -12.65 22.70
C LEU A 53 3.66 -14.19 22.79
N ALA A 54 2.78 -14.75 23.60
CA ALA A 54 2.62 -16.20 23.74
C ALA A 54 2.07 -16.85 22.46
N GLU A 55 1.07 -16.24 21.83
CA GLU A 55 0.48 -16.71 20.57
C GLU A 55 1.49 -16.72 19.42
N HIS A 56 2.44 -15.76 19.42
CA HIS A 56 3.46 -15.63 18.37
C HIS A 56 4.81 -16.27 18.75
N GLY A 57 4.90 -16.89 19.92
CA GLY A 57 6.12 -17.54 20.39
C GLY A 57 7.31 -16.61 20.64
N ILE A 58 7.04 -15.33 20.93
CA ILE A 58 8.04 -14.29 21.19
C ILE A 58 8.32 -14.23 22.68
N SER A 59 9.55 -14.55 23.09
CA SER A 59 9.93 -14.67 24.52
C SER A 59 11.05 -13.74 24.94
N THR A 60 11.85 -13.25 23.98
CA THR A 60 13.02 -12.42 24.23
C THR A 60 12.91 -11.08 23.48
N LEU A 61 13.68 -10.09 23.95
CA LEU A 61 13.76 -8.78 23.32
C LEU A 61 14.23 -8.86 21.86
N ASP A 62 15.22 -9.71 21.59
CA ASP A 62 15.75 -9.87 20.23
C ASP A 62 14.71 -10.46 19.28
N GLU A 63 13.88 -11.40 19.75
CA GLU A 63 12.76 -11.96 18.98
C GLU A 63 11.68 -10.90 18.72
N LEU A 64 11.40 -10.03 19.69
CA LEU A 64 10.45 -8.92 19.54
C LEU A 64 10.94 -7.93 18.49
N ASP A 65 12.22 -7.51 18.56
CA ASP A 65 12.81 -6.58 17.61
C ASP A 65 12.90 -7.20 16.21
N ALA A 66 13.22 -8.50 16.09
CA ALA A 66 13.23 -9.22 14.83
C ALA A 66 11.82 -9.33 14.21
N SER A 67 10.80 -9.64 15.02
CA SER A 67 9.41 -9.70 14.57
C SER A 67 8.91 -8.32 14.09
N LEU A 68 9.19 -7.27 14.87
CA LEU A 68 8.84 -5.90 14.50
C LEU A 68 9.49 -5.46 13.18
N SER A 69 10.77 -5.79 12.98
CA SER A 69 11.48 -5.52 11.72
C SER A 69 10.84 -6.28 10.58
N SER A 70 10.63 -7.58 10.73
CA SER A 70 10.06 -8.45 9.68
C SER A 70 8.69 -7.97 9.22
N VAL A 71 7.77 -7.68 10.14
CA VAL A 71 6.41 -7.21 9.78
C VAL A 71 6.45 -5.79 9.20
N SER A 72 7.37 -4.95 9.66
CA SER A 72 7.56 -3.60 9.09
C SER A 72 8.08 -3.66 7.65
N ASP A 73 9.04 -4.55 7.37
CA ASP A 73 9.59 -4.77 6.04
C ASP A 73 8.53 -5.37 5.08
N GLU A 74 7.69 -6.29 5.58
CA GLU A 74 6.55 -6.81 4.84
C GLU A 74 5.56 -5.70 4.49
N ALA A 75 5.16 -4.88 5.46
CA ALA A 75 4.25 -3.75 5.23
C ALA A 75 4.82 -2.74 4.22
N PHE A 76 6.13 -2.49 4.28
CA PHE A 76 6.83 -1.64 3.32
C PHE A 76 6.82 -2.25 1.91
N SER A 77 7.15 -3.54 1.79
CA SER A 77 7.17 -4.26 0.50
C SER A 77 5.79 -4.27 -0.17
N ILE A 78 4.73 -4.57 0.59
CA ILE A 78 3.35 -4.52 0.08
C ILE A 78 3.01 -3.12 -0.43
N ARG A 79 3.35 -2.07 0.33
CA ARG A 79 3.09 -0.68 -0.07
C ARG A 79 3.80 -0.29 -1.36
N GLU A 80 5.05 -0.66 -1.53
CA GLU A 80 5.81 -0.35 -2.77
C GLU A 80 5.26 -1.15 -3.96
N GLY A 81 4.86 -2.42 -3.75
CA GLY A 81 4.16 -3.22 -4.76
C GLY A 81 2.85 -2.57 -5.22
N MET A 82 2.02 -2.10 -4.27
CA MET A 82 0.79 -1.36 -4.57
C MET A 82 1.04 -0.08 -5.37
N LYS A 83 2.07 0.69 -5.03
CA LYS A 83 2.45 1.91 -5.74
C LYS A 83 2.85 1.63 -7.20
N THR A 84 3.61 0.56 -7.42
CA THR A 84 3.98 0.10 -8.77
C THR A 84 2.75 -0.33 -9.56
N ALA A 85 1.84 -1.10 -8.95
CA ALA A 85 0.59 -1.51 -9.57
C ALA A 85 -0.29 -0.31 -9.93
N GLU A 86 -0.43 0.68 -9.04
CA GLU A 86 -1.19 1.91 -9.30
C GLU A 86 -0.60 2.74 -10.45
N GLN A 87 0.72 2.80 -10.56
CA GLN A 87 1.38 3.47 -11.67
C GLN A 87 1.05 2.76 -13.00
N ARG A 88 1.16 1.42 -13.01
CA ARG A 88 0.82 0.63 -14.20
C ARG A 88 -0.65 0.75 -14.59
N MET A 89 -1.56 0.74 -13.61
CA MET A 89 -2.98 0.97 -13.85
C MET A 89 -3.27 2.31 -14.50
N LYS A 90 -2.59 3.40 -14.10
CA LYS A 90 -2.72 4.72 -14.74
C LYS A 90 -2.26 4.72 -16.19
N GLU A 91 -1.18 3.99 -16.49
CA GLU A 91 -0.68 3.83 -17.85
C GLU A 91 -1.67 3.06 -18.71
N LEU A 92 -2.16 1.92 -18.21
CA LEU A 92 -3.17 1.11 -18.90
C LEU A 92 -4.47 1.88 -19.14
N GLN A 93 -4.93 2.67 -18.18
CA GLN A 93 -6.12 3.49 -18.33
C GLN A 93 -5.99 4.46 -19.51
N LYS A 94 -4.82 5.12 -19.62
CA LYS A 94 -4.55 6.01 -20.76
C LYS A 94 -4.45 5.25 -22.10
N LEU A 95 -3.83 4.06 -22.10
CA LEU A 95 -3.73 3.22 -23.29
C LEU A 95 -5.11 2.74 -23.75
N ILE A 96 -5.96 2.31 -22.84
CA ILE A 96 -7.33 1.86 -23.12
C ILE A 96 -8.15 3.03 -23.70
N GLU A 97 -8.17 4.18 -23.01
CA GLU A 97 -8.93 5.36 -23.44
C GLU A 97 -8.50 5.83 -24.83
N ASN A 98 -7.20 5.97 -25.08
CA ASN A 98 -6.70 6.38 -26.38
C ASN A 98 -6.89 5.28 -27.45
N GLY A 99 -6.75 4.01 -27.08
CA GLY A 99 -7.02 2.88 -27.98
C GLY A 99 -8.48 2.84 -28.44
N GLU A 100 -9.42 3.02 -27.52
CA GLU A 100 -10.86 3.09 -27.82
C GLU A 100 -11.20 4.28 -28.71
N ASN A 101 -10.72 5.47 -28.37
CA ASN A 101 -10.93 6.68 -29.18
C ASN A 101 -10.34 6.52 -30.59
N TYR A 102 -9.14 5.93 -30.69
CA TYR A 102 -8.52 5.68 -32.01
C TYR A 102 -9.36 4.74 -32.88
N LEU A 103 -9.82 3.62 -32.33
CA LEU A 103 -10.65 2.68 -33.09
C LEU A 103 -12.02 3.24 -33.40
N GLN A 104 -12.66 3.93 -32.48
CA GLN A 104 -13.99 4.52 -32.63
C GLN A 104 -14.03 5.55 -33.75
N TYR A 105 -13.03 6.42 -33.81
CA TYR A 105 -13.01 7.54 -34.77
C TYR A 105 -12.16 7.28 -36.01
N LYS A 106 -11.53 6.12 -36.13
CA LYS A 106 -10.79 5.69 -37.32
C LYS A 106 -11.61 5.76 -38.62
N PRO A 107 -12.91 5.35 -38.65
CA PRO A 107 -13.73 5.48 -39.87
C PRO A 107 -13.91 6.93 -40.31
N ILE A 108 -14.16 7.86 -39.36
CA ILE A 108 -14.34 9.29 -39.65
C ILE A 108 -13.07 9.89 -40.30
N HIS A 109 -11.91 9.56 -39.72
CA HIS A 109 -10.64 9.98 -40.29
C HIS A 109 -10.36 9.35 -41.66
N ALA A 110 -10.75 8.09 -41.90
CA ALA A 110 -10.59 7.43 -43.17
C ALA A 110 -11.48 8.08 -44.27
N GLU A 111 -12.71 8.49 -43.93
CA GLU A 111 -13.58 9.22 -44.85
C GLU A 111 -13.01 10.60 -45.19
N LEU A 112 -12.51 11.35 -44.21
CA LEU A 112 -11.83 12.62 -44.44
C LEU A 112 -10.67 12.48 -45.46
N LYS A 113 -9.88 11.40 -45.35
CA LYS A 113 -8.77 11.10 -46.28
C LYS A 113 -9.24 10.81 -47.70
N LYS A 114 -10.44 10.24 -47.91
CA LYS A 114 -11.01 9.98 -49.24
C LYS A 114 -11.46 11.25 -49.92
N LEU A 115 -11.83 12.30 -49.17
CA LEU A 115 -12.24 13.58 -49.72
C LEU A 115 -11.02 14.30 -50.32
N LYS A 116 -10.96 14.41 -51.66
CA LYS A 116 -9.83 15.02 -52.37
C LYS A 116 -9.70 16.51 -52.09
N ASN A 117 -8.46 16.99 -51.99
CA ASN A 117 -8.12 18.40 -51.70
C ASN A 117 -8.64 19.43 -52.75
N GLY A 118 -9.22 19.05 -53.86
CA GLY A 118 -9.74 19.96 -54.89
C GLY A 118 -11.24 20.32 -54.75
N TRP A 119 -11.94 19.75 -53.76
CA TRP A 119 -13.36 19.99 -53.50
C TRP A 119 -13.51 20.62 -52.12
N THR A 120 -12.95 21.81 -51.96
CA THR A 120 -12.77 22.54 -50.71
C THR A 120 -14.03 22.56 -49.84
N ASN A 121 -15.19 22.90 -50.39
CA ASN A 121 -16.42 23.02 -49.60
C ASN A 121 -16.92 21.72 -48.96
N LYS A 122 -16.69 20.54 -49.54
CA LYS A 122 -17.14 19.26 -48.96
C LYS A 122 -16.24 18.77 -47.88
N ARG A 123 -14.94 18.91 -48.09
CA ARG A 123 -13.94 18.49 -47.08
C ARG A 123 -14.00 19.39 -45.84
N ASP A 124 -13.98 20.72 -46.04
CA ASP A 124 -14.02 21.70 -44.96
C ASP A 124 -15.30 21.55 -44.12
N LYS A 125 -16.44 21.38 -44.80
CA LYS A 125 -17.72 21.11 -44.12
C LYS A 125 -17.72 19.81 -43.35
N TYR A 126 -17.11 18.73 -43.87
CA TYR A 126 -16.98 17.45 -43.17
C TYR A 126 -16.07 17.59 -41.95
N GLU A 127 -14.93 18.28 -42.10
CA GLU A 127 -13.99 18.52 -41.02
C GLU A 127 -14.60 19.38 -39.90
N GLU A 128 -15.38 20.40 -40.26
CA GLU A 128 -16.11 21.23 -39.30
C GLU A 128 -17.18 20.42 -38.55
N THR A 129 -17.94 19.59 -39.26
CA THR A 129 -18.99 18.74 -38.70
C THR A 129 -18.42 17.71 -37.72
N HIS A 130 -17.22 17.16 -38.00
CA HIS A 130 -16.58 16.11 -37.24
C HIS A 130 -15.33 16.59 -36.45
N ARG A 131 -15.29 17.88 -36.17
CA ARG A 131 -14.11 18.51 -35.54
C ARG A 131 -13.73 17.88 -34.21
N ALA A 132 -14.72 17.56 -33.38
CA ALA A 132 -14.49 16.97 -32.07
C ALA A 132 -13.89 15.56 -32.17
N GLU A 133 -14.50 14.71 -33.01
CA GLU A 133 -14.08 13.33 -33.23
C GLU A 133 -12.69 13.26 -33.87
N LEU A 134 -12.41 14.12 -34.84
CA LEU A 134 -11.11 14.22 -35.48
C LEU A 134 -10.03 14.72 -34.50
N THR A 135 -10.39 15.63 -33.60
CA THR A 135 -9.46 16.10 -32.54
C THR A 135 -9.12 14.96 -31.60
N LEU A 136 -10.12 14.18 -31.13
CA LEU A 136 -9.92 13.02 -30.27
C LEU A 136 -9.10 11.95 -30.97
N TRP A 137 -9.41 11.65 -32.26
CA TRP A 137 -8.62 10.69 -33.02
C TRP A 137 -7.16 11.12 -33.18
N ASN A 138 -6.91 12.39 -33.49
CA ASN A 138 -5.55 12.92 -33.62
C ASN A 138 -4.77 12.86 -32.32
N ALA A 139 -5.40 13.19 -31.18
CA ALA A 139 -4.80 13.10 -29.87
C ALA A 139 -4.45 11.64 -29.52
N ALA A 140 -5.41 10.73 -29.71
CA ALA A 140 -5.24 9.30 -29.48
C ALA A 140 -4.13 8.71 -30.38
N SER A 141 -4.12 9.04 -31.67
CA SER A 141 -3.10 8.60 -32.61
C SER A 141 -1.70 9.02 -32.18
N ARG A 142 -1.51 10.30 -31.80
CA ARG A 142 -0.20 10.78 -31.30
C ARG A 142 0.22 10.06 -30.04
N TYR A 143 -0.71 9.88 -29.09
CA TYR A 143 -0.40 9.19 -27.84
C TYR A 143 0.03 7.73 -28.09
N LEU A 144 -0.71 7.00 -28.93
CA LEU A 144 -0.42 5.60 -29.24
C LEU A 144 0.93 5.47 -29.96
N HIS A 145 1.20 6.32 -30.97
CA HIS A 145 2.49 6.29 -31.67
C HIS A 145 3.69 6.67 -30.80
N ALA A 146 3.49 7.49 -29.76
CA ALA A 146 4.55 7.84 -28.82
C ALA A 146 4.83 6.72 -27.80
N ASN A 147 3.85 5.86 -27.51
CA ASN A 147 3.97 4.86 -26.44
C ASN A 147 4.01 3.41 -26.94
N LEU A 148 3.69 3.15 -28.21
CA LEU A 148 3.65 1.81 -28.79
C LEU A 148 4.54 1.74 -30.03
N THR A 149 5.24 0.63 -30.19
CA THR A 149 6.04 0.31 -31.39
C THR A 149 5.18 -0.11 -32.59
N ASP A 150 4.03 -0.74 -32.32
CA ASP A 150 3.06 -1.12 -33.36
C ASP A 150 1.65 -0.63 -32.97
N THR A 151 1.01 0.08 -33.90
CA THR A 151 -0.36 0.60 -33.74
C THR A 151 -1.36 -0.07 -34.68
N LYS A 152 -0.93 -1.11 -35.44
CA LYS A 152 -1.81 -1.83 -36.36
C LYS A 152 -2.84 -2.68 -35.63
N THR A 153 -2.39 -3.36 -34.60
CA THR A 153 -3.22 -4.19 -33.74
C THR A 153 -3.11 -3.67 -32.30
N LEU A 154 -4.22 -3.17 -31.75
CA LEU A 154 -4.27 -2.67 -30.37
C LEU A 154 -4.89 -3.75 -29.49
N PRO A 155 -4.13 -4.30 -28.51
CA PRO A 155 -4.62 -5.37 -27.63
C PRO A 155 -5.45 -4.80 -26.46
N ILE A 156 -6.52 -4.06 -26.79
CA ILE A 156 -7.33 -3.35 -25.77
C ILE A 156 -7.97 -4.32 -24.77
N SER A 157 -8.39 -5.51 -25.23
CA SER A 157 -8.94 -6.54 -24.34
C SER A 157 -7.92 -7.05 -23.31
N GLU A 158 -6.68 -7.21 -23.74
CA GLU A 158 -5.58 -7.62 -22.87
C GLU A 158 -5.25 -6.53 -21.84
N TRP A 159 -5.20 -5.27 -22.27
CA TRP A 159 -5.02 -4.13 -21.36
C TRP A 159 -6.13 -3.99 -20.33
N LYS A 160 -7.38 -4.23 -20.73
CA LYS A 160 -8.52 -4.23 -19.80
C LYS A 160 -8.43 -5.37 -18.81
N GLN A 161 -8.00 -6.55 -19.25
CA GLN A 161 -7.79 -7.70 -18.36
C GLN A 161 -6.66 -7.43 -17.38
N GLU A 162 -5.50 -6.97 -17.86
CA GLU A 162 -4.36 -6.59 -17.00
C GLU A 162 -4.77 -5.53 -15.96
N TYR A 163 -5.54 -4.52 -16.38
CA TYR A 163 -6.06 -3.50 -15.45
C TYR A 163 -6.98 -4.12 -14.37
N ALA A 164 -7.86 -5.03 -14.76
CA ALA A 164 -8.76 -5.70 -13.82
C ALA A 164 -7.99 -6.58 -12.82
N ASP A 165 -6.99 -7.32 -13.29
CA ASP A 165 -6.14 -8.17 -12.47
C ASP A 165 -5.31 -7.35 -11.47
N LEU A 166 -4.69 -6.26 -11.92
CA LEU A 166 -3.96 -5.33 -11.05
C LEU A 166 -4.87 -4.68 -10.01
N LYS A 167 -6.11 -4.35 -10.37
CA LYS A 167 -7.08 -3.81 -9.43
C LYS A 167 -7.45 -4.81 -8.35
N ALA A 168 -7.72 -6.06 -8.72
CA ALA A 168 -8.01 -7.13 -7.77
C ALA A 168 -6.83 -7.41 -6.84
N GLN A 169 -5.60 -7.44 -7.39
CA GLN A 169 -4.38 -7.60 -6.63
C GLN A 169 -4.18 -6.46 -5.62
N ARG A 170 -4.35 -5.20 -6.05
CA ARG A 170 -4.26 -4.03 -5.17
C ARG A 170 -5.25 -4.10 -4.01
N ASP A 171 -6.49 -4.51 -4.26
CA ASP A 171 -7.53 -4.60 -3.24
C ASP A 171 -7.20 -5.69 -2.20
N THR A 172 -6.60 -6.80 -2.66
CA THR A 172 -6.05 -7.86 -1.80
C THR A 172 -4.88 -7.35 -0.97
N ASP A 173 -3.93 -6.66 -1.59
CA ASP A 173 -2.74 -6.13 -0.95
C ASP A 173 -3.07 -5.01 0.05
N TYR A 174 -4.12 -4.22 -0.22
CA TYR A 174 -4.63 -3.24 0.74
C TYR A 174 -5.12 -3.91 2.04
N THR A 175 -5.79 -5.05 1.94
CA THR A 175 -6.24 -5.82 3.09
C THR A 175 -5.06 -6.38 3.89
N LYS A 176 -4.04 -6.93 3.20
CA LYS A 176 -2.80 -7.40 3.83
C LYS A 176 -2.04 -6.26 4.50
N LEU A 177 -1.91 -5.12 3.83
CA LEU A 177 -1.24 -3.94 4.38
C LEU A 177 -1.94 -3.43 5.65
N LYS A 178 -3.28 -3.46 5.68
CA LYS A 178 -4.04 -3.07 6.87
C LYS A 178 -3.77 -4.01 8.03
N ALA A 179 -3.71 -5.32 7.80
CA ALA A 179 -3.37 -6.32 8.81
C ALA A 179 -1.93 -6.14 9.32
N ALA A 180 -0.95 -6.05 8.43
CA ALA A 180 0.45 -5.83 8.80
C ALA A 180 0.65 -4.55 9.60
N ARG A 181 -0.01 -3.45 9.24
CA ARG A 181 0.04 -2.19 10.01
C ARG A 181 -0.55 -2.32 11.42
N ALA A 182 -1.63 -3.08 11.57
CA ALA A 182 -2.21 -3.34 12.88
C ALA A 182 -1.26 -4.15 13.75
N GLU A 183 -0.58 -5.14 13.18
CA GLU A 183 0.42 -5.95 13.84
C GLU A 183 1.66 -5.13 14.23
N VAL A 184 2.19 -4.31 13.34
CA VAL A 184 3.28 -3.36 13.66
C VAL A 184 2.89 -2.46 14.84
N ALA A 185 1.65 -1.92 14.85
CA ALA A 185 1.19 -1.05 15.92
C ALA A 185 1.11 -1.77 17.26
N GLU A 186 0.72 -3.05 17.27
CA GLU A 186 0.68 -3.86 18.50
C GLU A 186 2.09 -4.17 19.00
N LEU A 187 2.99 -4.61 18.14
CA LEU A 187 4.41 -4.85 18.48
C LEU A 187 5.09 -3.57 18.99
N GLN A 188 4.81 -2.42 18.39
CA GLN A 188 5.34 -1.13 18.85
C GLN A 188 4.83 -0.74 20.26
N LYS A 189 3.57 -1.03 20.58
CA LYS A 189 3.05 -0.82 21.94
C LYS A 189 3.79 -1.69 22.95
N ILE A 190 3.97 -2.98 22.64
CA ILE A 190 4.72 -3.91 23.49
C ILE A 190 6.16 -3.42 23.67
N ARG A 191 6.82 -3.05 22.58
CA ARG A 191 8.19 -2.52 22.59
C ARG A 191 8.32 -1.27 23.46
N LYS A 192 7.34 -0.37 23.39
CA LYS A 192 7.29 0.83 24.24
C LYS A 192 7.19 0.48 25.74
N CYS A 193 6.39 -0.52 26.13
CA CYS A 193 6.32 -0.99 27.52
C CYS A 193 7.67 -1.54 27.99
N VAL A 194 8.32 -2.31 27.12
CA VAL A 194 9.66 -2.87 27.39
C VAL A 194 10.72 -1.77 27.54
N ASP A 195 10.70 -0.75 26.67
CA ASP A 195 11.63 0.40 26.76
C ASP A 195 11.48 1.19 28.07
N ILE A 196 10.24 1.34 28.55
CA ILE A 196 9.98 1.99 29.84
C ILE A 196 10.54 1.16 30.99
N ALA A 197 10.41 -0.16 30.93
CA ALA A 197 10.95 -1.07 31.92
C ALA A 197 12.50 -1.05 31.96
N LEU A 198 13.15 -1.01 30.79
CA LEU A 198 14.61 -0.96 30.67
C LEU A 198 15.19 0.36 31.17
N LYS A 199 14.53 1.50 30.89
CA LYS A 199 14.99 2.83 31.39
C LYS A 199 14.85 3.05 32.87
N ALA A 200 14.15 2.17 33.59
CA ALA A 200 13.97 2.24 35.02
C ALA A 200 15.07 1.44 35.80
N GLU A 201 16.11 1.00 35.09
CA GLU A 201 17.35 0.50 35.70
C GLU A 201 18.23 1.63 36.19
#